data_2435f8d1237615a8739053425c4ab50d
#
_entry.id   2435f8d1237615a8739053425c4ab50d
#
_cell.length_a   1.000
_cell.length_b   1.000
_cell.length_c   1.000
_cell.angle_alpha   90.00
_cell.angle_beta   90.00
_cell.angle_gamma   90.00
#
_symmetry.space_group_name_H-M   'P 1'
#
loop_
_entity.id
_entity.type
_entity.pdbx_description
1 polymer ?
#
loop_
_entity_poly.entity_id
_entity_poly.type
_entity_poly.pdbx_seq_one_letter_code
_entity_poly.pdbx_strand_id
1 'polypeptide(L)'
;MADWLQHFMMRAVDHLFAIVPQTRPSQRQLNMCKIISHRGEHNTQIKENTCDAFDRILAEGIWGLECDIRWTRDLVPMIHHDVSTDRVFGQPIVIPDTSFEELRTRIPEIPTLEELIQRYGKRLHLMIEVKTEIYPEPDQQKQILRNLLQNLSAGDDYHFISLNPDMFSYVDFVPKSAMLPVSEINFSSLSEITLNRNLGGLTGHFVLLHRRLQRRHEAAGQKIGVGFPTSKNALFSVLKRDIEWVFTNDALKLKKIRNQFLKSSV
;
A
#
# COMPACT_ATOMS: atom_id res chain seq x y z
N MET A 1 10.34 -19.45 7.94
CA MET A 1 9.46 -20.60 7.56
C MET A 1 7.98 -20.19 7.50
N ALA A 2 7.49 -19.34 8.39
CA ALA A 2 6.09 -18.89 8.38
C ALA A 2 5.71 -18.11 7.10
N ASP A 3 6.56 -17.19 6.65
CA ASP A 3 6.27 -16.33 5.48
C ASP A 3 6.10 -17.11 4.17
N TRP A 4 6.94 -18.13 3.92
CA TRP A 4 6.82 -18.93 2.70
C TRP A 4 5.50 -19.71 2.64
N LEU A 5 5.07 -20.30 3.75
CA LEU A 5 3.82 -21.05 3.81
C LEU A 5 2.61 -20.12 3.62
N GLN A 6 2.66 -18.93 4.20
CA GLN A 6 1.63 -17.91 4.06
C GLN A 6 1.53 -17.43 2.60
N HIS A 7 2.65 -17.11 1.95
CA HIS A 7 2.70 -16.76 0.53
C HIS A 7 2.20 -17.89 -0.38
N PHE A 8 2.55 -19.13 -0.06
CA PHE A 8 2.06 -20.29 -0.82
C PHE A 8 0.55 -20.46 -0.67
N MET A 9 0.01 -20.37 0.54
CA MET A 9 -1.44 -20.44 0.79
C MET A 9 -2.17 -19.30 0.08
N MET A 10 -1.66 -18.08 0.13
CA MET A 10 -2.25 -16.93 -0.56
C MET A 10 -2.29 -17.14 -2.07
N ARG A 11 -1.21 -17.64 -2.69
CA ARG A 11 -1.18 -17.97 -4.11
C ARG A 11 -2.16 -19.10 -4.50
N ALA A 12 -2.27 -20.12 -3.67
CA ALA A 12 -3.21 -21.23 -3.90
C ALA A 12 -4.68 -20.74 -3.87
N VAL A 13 -4.98 -19.86 -2.93
CA VAL A 13 -6.31 -19.24 -2.80
C VAL A 13 -6.57 -18.29 -3.98
N ASP A 14 -5.63 -17.46 -4.40
CA ASP A 14 -5.76 -16.61 -5.59
C ASP A 14 -6.01 -17.46 -6.84
N HIS A 15 -5.34 -18.60 -6.96
CA HIS A 15 -5.59 -19.54 -8.07
C HIS A 15 -7.00 -20.10 -8.05
N LEU A 16 -7.54 -20.49 -6.90
CA LEU A 16 -8.93 -20.92 -6.74
C LEU A 16 -9.92 -19.82 -7.13
N PHE A 17 -9.70 -18.58 -6.68
CA PHE A 17 -10.54 -17.45 -7.07
C PHE A 17 -10.41 -17.10 -8.57
N ALA A 18 -9.26 -17.37 -9.20
CA ALA A 18 -9.09 -17.16 -10.63
C ALA A 18 -9.98 -18.12 -11.48
N ILE A 19 -10.22 -19.34 -10.97
CA ILE A 19 -10.99 -20.38 -11.67
C ILE A 19 -12.51 -20.19 -11.47
N VAL A 20 -12.96 -19.66 -10.33
CA VAL A 20 -14.39 -19.51 -10.02
C VAL A 20 -14.98 -18.33 -10.81
N PRO A 21 -15.85 -18.58 -11.81
CA PRO A 21 -16.42 -17.52 -12.62
C PRO A 21 -17.21 -16.52 -11.77
N GLN A 22 -16.99 -15.24 -12.03
CA GLN A 22 -17.74 -14.16 -11.40
C GLN A 22 -18.56 -13.40 -12.44
N THR A 23 -19.78 -13.05 -12.12
CA THR A 23 -20.58 -12.15 -12.94
C THR A 23 -19.93 -10.78 -13.00
N ARG A 24 -20.13 -10.09 -14.13
CA ARG A 24 -19.57 -8.74 -14.36
C ARG A 24 -20.07 -7.76 -13.29
N PRO A 25 -19.17 -6.94 -12.68
CA PRO A 25 -19.56 -5.81 -11.85
C PRO A 25 -20.35 -4.76 -12.65
N SER A 26 -21.16 -3.96 -11.98
CA SER A 26 -21.85 -2.82 -12.57
C SER A 26 -20.85 -1.76 -13.05
N GLN A 27 -21.26 -0.88 -13.97
CA GLN A 27 -20.43 0.25 -14.43
C GLN A 27 -20.01 1.16 -13.27
N ARG A 28 -20.92 1.39 -12.31
CA ARG A 28 -20.61 2.14 -11.08
C ARG A 28 -19.45 1.46 -10.32
N GLN A 29 -19.50 0.17 -10.08
CA GLN A 29 -18.47 -0.57 -9.36
C GLN A 29 -17.12 -0.55 -10.10
N LEU A 30 -17.12 -0.68 -11.42
CA LEU A 30 -15.92 -0.56 -12.25
C LEU A 30 -15.32 0.86 -12.21
N ASN A 31 -16.16 1.90 -12.25
CA ASN A 31 -15.71 3.30 -12.17
C ASN A 31 -15.16 3.67 -10.79
N MET A 32 -15.74 3.13 -9.70
CA MET A 32 -15.29 3.39 -8.33
C MET A 32 -13.97 2.68 -8.00
N CYS A 33 -13.53 1.71 -8.80
CA CYS A 33 -12.32 0.93 -8.56
C CYS A 33 -11.06 1.81 -8.60
N LYS A 34 -10.41 1.95 -7.47
CA LYS A 34 -9.15 2.64 -7.25
C LYS A 34 -8.04 1.60 -7.08
N ILE A 35 -7.27 1.40 -8.14
CA ILE A 35 -6.14 0.46 -8.14
C ILE A 35 -4.94 1.15 -7.52
N ILE A 36 -4.35 0.51 -6.51
CA ILE A 36 -3.16 0.94 -5.79
C ILE A 36 -2.05 -0.06 -6.10
N SER A 37 -0.98 0.41 -6.71
CA SER A 37 0.17 -0.42 -7.01
C SER A 37 1.02 -0.59 -5.76
N HIS A 38 1.19 -1.83 -5.32
CA HIS A 38 2.04 -2.17 -4.18
C HIS A 38 3.51 -2.11 -4.61
N ARG A 39 4.25 -1.14 -4.07
CA ARG A 39 5.66 -0.83 -4.37
C ARG A 39 5.95 -0.49 -5.84
N GLY A 40 4.94 0.01 -6.59
CA GLY A 40 5.08 0.30 -8.01
C GLY A 40 4.91 -0.91 -8.92
N GLU A 41 5.01 -0.70 -10.25
CA GLU A 41 4.95 -1.78 -11.25
C GLU A 41 6.35 -2.37 -11.44
N HIS A 42 6.66 -3.37 -10.65
CA HIS A 42 7.97 -4.02 -10.59
C HIS A 42 7.95 -5.45 -11.15
N ASN A 43 9.10 -5.94 -11.55
CA ASN A 43 9.31 -7.29 -12.06
C ASN A 43 10.78 -7.69 -11.91
N THR A 44 11.23 -8.75 -12.60
CA THR A 44 12.64 -9.21 -12.55
C THR A 44 13.67 -8.19 -13.07
N GLN A 45 13.25 -7.19 -13.87
CA GLN A 45 14.12 -6.16 -14.46
C GLN A 45 13.97 -4.81 -13.75
N ILE A 46 12.80 -4.54 -13.19
CA ILE A 46 12.46 -3.28 -12.53
C ILE A 46 12.24 -3.55 -11.06
N LYS A 47 13.06 -2.93 -10.24
CA LYS A 47 13.05 -3.11 -8.79
C LYS A 47 11.85 -2.41 -8.17
N GLU A 48 11.28 -3.04 -7.13
CA GLU A 48 10.22 -2.45 -6.31
C GLU A 48 10.72 -1.20 -5.56
N ASN A 49 9.81 -0.30 -5.20
CA ASN A 49 10.12 0.91 -4.44
C ASN A 49 11.17 1.83 -5.11
N THR A 50 11.18 1.89 -6.45
CA THR A 50 12.06 2.76 -7.24
C THR A 50 11.26 3.71 -8.13
N CYS A 51 11.89 4.82 -8.54
CA CYS A 51 11.27 5.74 -9.47
C CYS A 51 10.88 5.08 -10.79
N ASP A 52 11.66 4.13 -11.29
CA ASP A 52 11.33 3.40 -12.53
C ASP A 52 10.01 2.62 -12.40
N ALA A 53 9.78 1.98 -11.25
CA ALA A 53 8.52 1.28 -10.96
C ALA A 53 7.34 2.26 -10.81
N PHE A 54 7.58 3.43 -10.24
CA PHE A 54 6.55 4.45 -9.99
C PHE A 54 6.18 5.23 -11.27
N ASP A 55 7.14 5.55 -12.13
CA ASP A 55 6.89 6.21 -13.41
C ASP A 55 5.97 5.40 -14.32
N ARG A 56 6.12 4.08 -14.30
CA ARG A 56 5.26 3.18 -15.06
C ARG A 56 3.79 3.30 -14.65
N ILE A 57 3.50 3.29 -13.36
CA ILE A 57 2.12 3.40 -12.89
C ILE A 57 1.55 4.78 -13.13
N LEU A 58 2.38 5.82 -13.03
CA LEU A 58 1.98 7.19 -13.33
C LEU A 58 1.66 7.37 -14.83
N ALA A 59 2.54 6.90 -15.73
CA ALA A 59 2.32 6.96 -17.18
C ALA A 59 1.05 6.24 -17.62
N GLU A 60 0.70 5.16 -16.94
CA GLU A 60 -0.50 4.38 -17.18
C GLU A 60 -1.74 4.93 -16.45
N GLY A 61 -1.64 6.01 -15.69
CA GLY A 61 -2.77 6.60 -14.94
C GLY A 61 -3.38 5.62 -13.94
N ILE A 62 -2.56 4.89 -13.18
CA ILE A 62 -2.97 4.16 -11.98
C ILE A 62 -3.36 5.19 -10.91
N TRP A 63 -4.36 4.87 -10.09
CA TRP A 63 -4.88 5.83 -9.11
C TRP A 63 -3.92 6.10 -7.96
N GLY A 64 -3.28 5.07 -7.42
CA GLY A 64 -2.45 5.21 -6.23
C GLY A 64 -1.23 4.32 -6.22
N LEU A 65 -0.30 4.71 -5.37
CA LEU A 65 0.97 4.06 -5.09
C LEU A 65 1.01 3.69 -3.62
N GLU A 66 1.36 2.47 -3.31
CA GLU A 66 1.78 2.07 -1.97
C GLU A 66 3.31 1.98 -1.94
N CYS A 67 3.91 2.49 -0.87
CA CYS A 67 5.36 2.48 -0.64
C CYS A 67 5.70 2.42 0.84
N ASP A 68 6.90 1.94 1.13
CA ASP A 68 7.40 1.69 2.48
C ASP A 68 8.47 2.73 2.86
N ILE A 69 8.42 3.27 4.08
CA ILE A 69 9.49 4.15 4.58
C ILE A 69 10.38 3.44 5.58
N ARG A 70 11.71 3.64 5.43
CA ARG A 70 12.77 3.25 6.36
C ARG A 70 13.69 4.43 6.64
N TRP A 71 14.20 4.50 7.86
CA TRP A 71 15.07 5.59 8.28
C TRP A 71 16.53 5.22 8.18
N THR A 72 17.35 6.11 7.57
CA THR A 72 18.81 6.02 7.68
C THR A 72 19.26 6.41 9.09
N ARG A 73 20.54 6.14 9.40
CA ARG A 73 21.16 6.54 10.68
C ARG A 73 21.08 8.05 10.96
N ASP A 74 21.14 8.86 9.92
CA ASP A 74 21.06 10.32 9.95
C ASP A 74 19.63 10.85 9.67
N LEU A 75 18.62 10.01 9.91
CA LEU A 75 17.18 10.32 9.90
C LEU A 75 16.64 10.83 8.55
N VAL A 76 17.12 10.31 7.44
CA VAL A 76 16.50 10.53 6.13
C VAL A 76 15.51 9.39 5.85
N PRO A 77 14.22 9.66 5.56
CA PRO A 77 13.25 8.62 5.22
C PRO A 77 13.45 8.16 3.77
N MET A 78 13.89 6.92 3.61
CA MET A 78 14.12 6.24 2.34
C MET A 78 12.93 5.36 1.97
N ILE A 79 12.67 5.18 0.67
CA ILE A 79 11.60 4.32 0.17
C ILE A 79 12.16 2.92 -0.04
N HIS A 80 11.96 2.05 0.96
CA HIS A 80 12.42 0.67 0.92
C HIS A 80 11.64 -0.22 1.90
N HIS A 81 11.37 -1.47 1.53
CA HIS A 81 10.57 -2.37 2.36
C HIS A 81 11.38 -3.02 3.49
N ASP A 82 12.50 -3.66 3.15
CA ASP A 82 13.28 -4.45 4.09
C ASP A 82 14.23 -3.57 4.92
N VAL A 83 14.69 -4.07 6.06
CA VAL A 83 15.74 -3.41 6.84
C VAL A 83 17.09 -3.41 6.09
N SER A 84 17.32 -4.46 5.27
CA SER A 84 18.51 -4.60 4.43
C SER A 84 18.15 -4.52 2.94
N THR A 85 19.03 -3.95 2.15
CA THR A 85 18.87 -3.82 0.69
C THR A 85 19.20 -5.08 -0.10
N ASP A 86 19.61 -6.17 0.59
CA ASP A 86 20.13 -7.40 -0.02
C ASP A 86 19.15 -8.06 -1.00
N ARG A 87 17.89 -8.26 -0.59
CA ARG A 87 16.88 -8.96 -1.42
C ARG A 87 16.63 -8.25 -2.74
N VAL A 88 16.57 -6.92 -2.74
CA VAL A 88 16.19 -6.13 -3.92
C VAL A 88 17.41 -5.74 -4.75
N PHE A 89 18.53 -5.42 -4.10
CA PHE A 89 19.69 -4.85 -4.76
C PHE A 89 20.93 -5.78 -4.76
N GLY A 90 20.88 -6.92 -4.07
CA GLY A 90 22.01 -7.87 -3.97
C GLY A 90 23.20 -7.30 -3.19
N GLN A 91 23.01 -6.24 -2.42
CA GLN A 91 24.01 -5.59 -1.56
C GLN A 91 23.49 -5.57 -0.12
N PRO A 92 24.15 -6.23 0.84
CA PRO A 92 23.67 -6.31 2.22
C PRO A 92 23.97 -5.03 3.01
N ILE A 93 23.25 -3.95 2.73
CA ILE A 93 23.34 -2.67 3.46
C ILE A 93 22.17 -2.60 4.43
N VAL A 94 22.46 -2.43 5.71
CA VAL A 94 21.45 -2.23 6.76
C VAL A 94 21.13 -0.73 6.83
N ILE A 95 19.94 -0.34 6.40
CA ILE A 95 19.54 1.07 6.22
C ILE A 95 19.67 1.87 7.52
N PRO A 96 19.17 1.41 8.70
CA PRO A 96 19.28 2.16 9.95
C PRO A 96 20.72 2.39 10.43
N ASP A 97 21.66 1.56 10.00
CA ASP A 97 23.07 1.67 10.39
C ASP A 97 23.91 2.51 9.42
N THR A 98 23.30 2.94 8.31
CA THR A 98 23.99 3.61 7.19
C THR A 98 23.51 5.06 7.04
N SER A 99 24.41 5.99 6.72
CA SER A 99 24.03 7.36 6.40
C SER A 99 23.38 7.47 5.02
N PHE A 100 22.58 8.52 4.81
CA PHE A 100 21.98 8.80 3.50
C PHE A 100 23.04 8.91 2.39
N GLU A 101 24.12 9.62 2.63
CA GLU A 101 25.18 9.82 1.64
C GLU A 101 25.84 8.50 1.23
N GLU A 102 26.14 7.64 2.20
CA GLU A 102 26.70 6.31 1.94
C GLU A 102 25.72 5.42 1.17
N LEU A 103 24.45 5.39 1.59
CA LEU A 103 23.42 4.61 0.93
C LEU A 103 23.21 5.07 -0.53
N ARG A 104 23.10 6.39 -0.73
CA ARG A 104 22.92 7.03 -2.04
C ARG A 104 24.10 6.76 -2.98
N THR A 105 25.33 6.77 -2.47
CA THR A 105 26.52 6.47 -3.26
C THR A 105 26.54 5.01 -3.74
N ARG A 106 26.10 4.10 -2.88
CA ARG A 106 26.13 2.65 -3.19
C ARG A 106 24.92 2.18 -3.98
N ILE A 107 23.72 2.72 -3.69
CA ILE A 107 22.45 2.34 -4.34
C ILE A 107 21.66 3.61 -4.66
N PRO A 108 21.99 4.30 -5.76
CA PRO A 108 21.33 5.56 -6.13
C PRO A 108 19.86 5.40 -6.54
N GLU A 109 19.40 4.17 -6.81
CA GLU A 109 18.04 3.88 -7.24
C GLU A 109 16.99 3.98 -6.11
N ILE A 110 17.41 3.92 -4.83
CA ILE A 110 16.47 4.03 -3.70
C ILE A 110 16.11 5.52 -3.50
N PRO A 111 14.86 5.93 -3.75
CA PRO A 111 14.49 7.32 -3.56
C PRO A 111 14.27 7.64 -2.08
N THR A 112 14.40 8.92 -1.74
CA THR A 112 13.89 9.45 -0.48
C THR A 112 12.39 9.68 -0.55
N LEU A 113 11.73 9.81 0.60
CA LEU A 113 10.33 10.24 0.67
C LEU A 113 10.15 11.65 0.07
N GLU A 114 11.12 12.54 0.22
CA GLU A 114 11.09 13.87 -0.38
C GLU A 114 11.04 13.80 -1.91
N GLU A 115 11.95 13.04 -2.54
CA GLU A 115 11.97 12.82 -3.99
C GLU A 115 10.66 12.20 -4.49
N LEU A 116 10.12 11.24 -3.74
CA LEU A 116 8.83 10.62 -4.05
C LEU A 116 7.69 11.66 -4.02
N ILE A 117 7.62 12.49 -2.97
CA ILE A 117 6.59 13.53 -2.86
C ILE A 117 6.72 14.56 -3.96
N GLN A 118 7.93 15.04 -4.26
CA GLN A 118 8.18 16.02 -5.32
C GLN A 118 7.75 15.49 -6.68
N ARG A 119 7.97 14.20 -6.96
CA ARG A 119 7.70 13.62 -8.27
C ARG A 119 6.27 13.12 -8.44
N TYR A 120 5.65 12.59 -7.39
CA TYR A 120 4.34 11.89 -7.46
C TYR A 120 3.25 12.50 -6.59
N GLY A 121 3.58 13.38 -5.66
CA GLY A 121 2.60 14.06 -4.81
C GLY A 121 1.54 14.79 -5.63
N LYS A 122 0.25 14.65 -5.24
CA LYS A 122 -0.94 15.15 -5.97
C LYS A 122 -1.16 14.57 -7.38
N ARG A 123 -0.23 13.73 -7.86
CA ARG A 123 -0.37 13.04 -9.16
C ARG A 123 -0.82 11.59 -8.98
N LEU A 124 -0.42 10.98 -7.87
CA LEU A 124 -0.84 9.67 -7.39
C LEU A 124 -1.30 9.81 -5.95
N HIS A 125 -2.28 9.04 -5.53
CA HIS A 125 -2.60 8.90 -4.12
C HIS A 125 -1.54 8.04 -3.43
N LEU A 126 -0.92 8.53 -2.36
CA LEU A 126 0.18 7.84 -1.70
C LEU A 126 -0.34 7.06 -0.48
N MET A 127 -0.10 5.76 -0.44
CA MET A 127 -0.29 4.90 0.72
C MET A 127 1.10 4.64 1.33
N ILE A 128 1.45 5.36 2.38
CA ILE A 128 2.80 5.37 2.96
C ILE A 128 2.83 4.44 4.16
N GLU A 129 3.55 3.32 4.06
CA GLU A 129 3.68 2.38 5.18
C GLU A 129 4.74 2.85 6.18
N VAL A 130 4.29 3.05 7.43
CA VAL A 130 5.14 3.28 8.59
C VAL A 130 5.53 1.92 9.18
N LYS A 131 6.79 1.54 8.99
CA LYS A 131 7.29 0.23 9.41
C LYS A 131 7.46 0.11 10.92
N THR A 132 7.26 -1.10 11.43
CA THR A 132 7.58 -1.42 12.82
C THR A 132 9.10 -1.54 12.96
N GLU A 133 9.71 -0.47 13.45
CA GLU A 133 11.15 -0.38 13.72
C GLU A 133 11.44 0.58 14.88
N ILE A 134 12.70 0.70 15.28
CA ILE A 134 13.13 1.64 16.31
C ILE A 134 13.17 3.04 15.71
N TYR A 135 12.55 3.98 16.39
CA TYR A 135 12.60 5.41 16.09
C TYR A 135 13.52 6.08 17.12
N PRO A 136 14.82 6.27 16.82
CA PRO A 136 15.79 6.74 17.81
C PRO A 136 15.50 8.18 18.28
N GLU A 137 14.95 9.02 17.41
CA GLU A 137 14.60 10.41 17.68
C GLU A 137 13.13 10.68 17.25
N PRO A 138 12.15 10.13 17.99
CA PRO A 138 10.75 10.07 17.53
C PRO A 138 10.16 11.46 17.23
N ASP A 139 10.45 12.47 18.03
CA ASP A 139 9.92 13.81 17.82
C ASP A 139 10.53 14.49 16.60
N GLN A 140 11.83 14.29 16.37
CA GLN A 140 12.51 14.80 15.18
C GLN A 140 12.03 14.10 13.92
N GLN A 141 11.90 12.77 13.94
CA GLN A 141 11.40 11.98 12.81
C GLN A 141 9.95 12.37 12.46
N LYS A 142 9.11 12.56 13.47
CA LYS A 142 7.74 13.09 13.31
C LYS A 142 7.75 14.48 12.66
N GLN A 143 8.62 15.37 13.11
CA GLN A 143 8.72 16.73 12.53
C GLN A 143 9.22 16.69 11.09
N ILE A 144 10.15 15.80 10.74
CA ILE A 144 10.61 15.60 9.35
C ILE A 144 9.42 15.18 8.47
N LEU A 145 8.66 14.16 8.87
CA LEU A 145 7.47 13.71 8.10
C LEU A 145 6.45 14.84 7.94
N ARG A 146 6.16 15.57 9.01
CA ARG A 146 5.23 16.72 8.97
C ARG A 146 5.69 17.78 7.96
N ASN A 147 6.97 18.13 7.95
CA ASN A 147 7.53 19.12 7.03
C ASN A 147 7.48 18.65 5.58
N LEU A 148 7.84 17.38 5.32
CA LEU A 148 7.79 16.81 3.97
C LEU A 148 6.36 16.78 3.39
N LEU A 149 5.37 16.47 4.22
CA LEU A 149 3.98 16.30 3.80
C LEU A 149 3.13 17.59 3.89
N GLN A 150 3.69 18.72 4.32
CA GLN A 150 2.96 19.96 4.61
C GLN A 150 2.13 20.51 3.42
N ASN A 151 2.53 20.20 2.19
CA ASN A 151 1.85 20.64 0.97
C ASN A 151 0.85 19.61 0.42
N LEU A 152 0.64 18.50 1.12
CA LEU A 152 -0.30 17.44 0.80
C LEU A 152 -1.42 17.38 1.84
N SER A 153 -2.62 17.02 1.40
CA SER A 153 -3.81 16.87 2.23
C SER A 153 -3.96 15.41 2.67
N ALA A 154 -3.82 15.15 3.97
CA ALA A 154 -4.04 13.82 4.53
C ALA A 154 -5.50 13.36 4.30
N GLY A 155 -5.67 12.15 3.78
CA GLY A 155 -6.97 11.59 3.38
C GLY A 155 -7.31 11.81 1.91
N ASP A 156 -6.87 12.92 1.30
CA ASP A 156 -7.11 13.22 -0.11
C ASP A 156 -5.92 12.86 -0.99
N ASP A 157 -4.71 13.31 -0.62
CA ASP A 157 -3.48 13.06 -1.37
C ASP A 157 -2.72 11.83 -0.86
N TYR A 158 -2.85 11.52 0.44
CA TYR A 158 -2.16 10.38 1.05
C TYR A 158 -2.88 9.81 2.28
N HIS A 159 -2.54 8.57 2.61
CA HIS A 159 -2.84 7.92 3.89
C HIS A 159 -1.58 7.28 4.43
N PHE A 160 -1.49 7.18 5.75
CA PHE A 160 -0.53 6.31 6.41
C PHE A 160 -1.13 4.92 6.63
N ILE A 161 -0.33 3.90 6.35
CA ILE A 161 -0.69 2.51 6.62
C ILE A 161 0.37 1.87 7.53
N SER A 162 0.00 0.85 8.29
CA SER A 162 0.95 0.07 9.10
C SER A 162 0.38 -1.28 9.49
N LEU A 163 1.24 -2.31 9.55
CA LEU A 163 0.91 -3.62 10.14
C LEU A 163 0.71 -3.54 11.65
N ASN A 164 1.36 -2.58 12.30
CA ASN A 164 1.24 -2.31 13.73
C ASN A 164 0.60 -0.94 13.98
N PRO A 165 -0.67 -0.88 14.44
CA PRO A 165 -1.37 0.39 14.69
C PRO A 165 -0.71 1.30 15.73
N ASP A 166 0.21 0.81 16.57
CA ASP A 166 0.91 1.64 17.54
C ASP A 166 1.93 2.56 16.88
N MET A 167 2.38 2.21 15.65
CA MET A 167 3.25 3.07 14.83
C MET A 167 2.57 4.38 14.43
N PHE A 168 1.26 4.47 14.46
CA PHE A 168 0.55 5.73 14.17
C PHE A 168 0.81 6.84 15.20
N SER A 169 1.40 6.52 16.36
CA SER A 169 1.91 7.54 17.29
C SER A 169 3.02 8.42 16.71
N TYR A 170 3.76 7.90 15.71
CA TYR A 170 4.81 8.64 15.00
C TYR A 170 4.28 9.55 13.87
N VAL A 171 2.99 9.47 13.57
CA VAL A 171 2.32 10.25 12.52
C VAL A 171 1.02 10.90 13.02
N ASP A 172 0.89 11.12 14.32
CA ASP A 172 -0.30 11.68 14.98
C ASP A 172 -0.61 13.14 14.63
N PHE A 173 0.24 13.76 13.80
CA PHE A 173 -0.02 15.08 13.24
C PHE A 173 -1.06 15.08 12.11
N VAL A 174 -1.49 13.90 11.62
CA VAL A 174 -2.60 13.77 10.67
C VAL A 174 -3.87 13.29 11.37
N PRO A 175 -5.06 13.56 10.79
CA PRO A 175 -6.30 13.04 11.36
C PRO A 175 -6.33 11.52 11.33
N LYS A 176 -6.96 10.90 12.32
CA LYS A 176 -7.10 9.44 12.42
C LYS A 176 -7.78 8.82 11.19
N SER A 177 -8.60 9.59 10.47
CA SER A 177 -9.23 9.18 9.20
C SER A 177 -8.22 8.91 8.08
N ALA A 178 -6.99 9.40 8.20
CA ALA A 178 -5.90 9.13 7.27
C ALA A 178 -4.95 8.00 7.72
N MET A 179 -5.32 7.23 8.75
CA MET A 179 -4.52 6.12 9.31
C MET A 179 -5.26 4.80 9.09
N LEU A 180 -4.62 3.85 8.43
CA LEU A 180 -5.23 2.58 8.02
C LEU A 180 -4.35 1.39 8.43
N PRO A 181 -4.72 0.64 9.47
CA PRO A 181 -4.07 -0.63 9.76
C PRO A 181 -4.11 -1.60 8.58
N VAL A 182 -3.04 -2.37 8.42
CA VAL A 182 -2.93 -3.43 7.42
C VAL A 182 -2.98 -4.78 8.11
N SER A 183 -3.94 -5.62 7.75
CA SER A 183 -4.07 -6.97 8.28
C SER A 183 -3.37 -7.98 7.37
N GLU A 184 -2.55 -8.81 7.95
CA GLU A 184 -2.07 -10.04 7.32
C GLU A 184 -3.07 -11.18 7.55
N ILE A 185 -3.03 -11.83 8.72
CA ILE A 185 -3.93 -12.94 9.10
C ILE A 185 -4.83 -12.60 10.32
N ASN A 186 -4.54 -11.48 10.99
CA ASN A 186 -5.16 -11.03 12.23
C ASN A 186 -6.36 -10.10 12.05
N PHE A 187 -7.13 -10.27 10.96
CA PHE A 187 -8.18 -9.34 10.52
C PHE A 187 -9.20 -9.00 11.62
N SER A 188 -9.64 -10.00 12.41
CA SER A 188 -10.65 -9.77 13.44
C SER A 188 -10.14 -8.91 14.60
N SER A 189 -8.95 -9.18 15.13
CA SER A 189 -8.37 -8.40 16.21
C SER A 189 -8.03 -6.98 15.77
N LEU A 190 -7.49 -6.84 14.56
CA LEU A 190 -7.16 -5.53 14.00
C LEU A 190 -8.42 -4.69 13.68
N SER A 191 -9.51 -5.34 13.28
CA SER A 191 -10.82 -4.70 13.10
C SER A 191 -11.32 -4.08 14.42
N GLU A 192 -11.23 -4.80 15.54
CA GLU A 192 -11.63 -4.25 16.85
C GLU A 192 -10.76 -3.03 17.24
N ILE A 193 -9.44 -3.12 17.05
CA ILE A 193 -8.52 -2.00 17.31
C ILE A 193 -8.89 -0.79 16.43
N THR A 194 -9.14 -1.01 15.15
CA THR A 194 -9.49 0.04 14.18
C THR A 194 -10.76 0.77 14.57
N LEU A 195 -11.81 0.01 14.95
CA LEU A 195 -13.09 0.57 15.40
C LEU A 195 -12.92 1.33 16.73
N ASN A 196 -12.27 0.72 17.71
CA ASN A 196 -12.11 1.31 19.06
C ASN A 196 -11.25 2.59 19.04
N ARG A 197 -10.23 2.65 18.19
CA ARG A 197 -9.36 3.84 18.06
C ARG A 197 -9.96 4.89 17.09
N ASN A 198 -11.08 4.57 16.42
CA ASN A 198 -11.72 5.42 15.41
C ASN A 198 -10.76 5.82 14.29
N LEU A 199 -10.02 4.83 13.74
CA LEU A 199 -9.09 5.02 12.62
C LEU A 199 -9.85 5.14 11.29
N GLY A 200 -9.16 5.52 10.20
CA GLY A 200 -9.78 5.80 8.90
C GLY A 200 -10.37 4.59 8.20
N GLY A 201 -9.91 3.40 8.56
CA GLY A 201 -10.37 2.16 7.94
C GLY A 201 -9.39 1.02 8.17
N LEU A 202 -9.55 -0.04 7.39
CA LEU A 202 -8.76 -1.26 7.51
C LEU A 202 -8.42 -1.81 6.13
N THR A 203 -7.19 -2.27 5.94
CA THR A 203 -6.77 -2.96 4.72
C THR A 203 -6.29 -4.37 5.03
N GLY A 204 -6.32 -5.26 4.05
CA GLY A 204 -5.80 -6.62 4.21
C GLY A 204 -6.20 -7.54 3.07
N HIS A 205 -5.83 -8.82 3.14
CA HIS A 205 -6.08 -9.75 2.04
C HIS A 205 -7.57 -9.97 1.79
N PHE A 206 -8.01 -9.89 0.52
CA PHE A 206 -9.43 -9.90 0.13
C PHE A 206 -10.20 -11.16 0.59
N VAL A 207 -9.52 -12.29 0.73
CA VAL A 207 -10.09 -13.57 1.17
C VAL A 207 -10.46 -13.55 2.65
N LEU A 208 -9.70 -12.83 3.47
CA LEU A 208 -9.90 -12.78 4.94
C LEU A 208 -10.98 -11.78 5.35
N LEU A 209 -11.37 -10.90 4.44
CA LEU A 209 -12.41 -9.91 4.71
C LEU A 209 -13.81 -10.54 4.62
N HIS A 210 -14.41 -10.86 5.74
CA HIS A 210 -15.79 -11.33 5.81
C HIS A 210 -16.80 -10.19 5.65
N ARG A 211 -17.95 -10.46 5.01
CA ARG A 211 -19.02 -9.46 4.81
C ARG A 211 -19.51 -8.82 6.12
N ARG A 212 -19.53 -9.56 7.22
CA ARG A 212 -19.92 -9.01 8.54
C ARG A 212 -18.94 -7.94 9.02
N LEU A 213 -17.63 -8.17 8.87
CA LEU A 213 -16.60 -7.18 9.21
C LEU A 213 -16.70 -5.95 8.31
N GLN A 214 -16.82 -6.16 7.00
CA GLN A 214 -17.00 -5.07 6.05
C GLN A 214 -18.16 -4.15 6.46
N ARG A 215 -19.35 -4.72 6.73
CA ARG A 215 -20.53 -3.93 7.14
C ARG A 215 -20.33 -3.16 8.44
N ARG A 216 -19.56 -3.69 9.39
CA ARG A 216 -19.24 -2.97 10.64
C ARG A 216 -18.40 -1.71 10.37
N HIS A 217 -17.40 -1.81 9.51
CA HIS A 217 -16.57 -0.67 9.13
C HIS A 217 -17.36 0.34 8.29
N GLU A 218 -18.15 -0.11 7.33
CA GLU A 218 -19.04 0.75 6.54
C GLU A 218 -20.03 1.52 7.42
N ALA A 219 -20.65 0.85 8.40
CA ALA A 219 -21.55 1.49 9.36
C ALA A 219 -20.84 2.51 10.25
N ALA A 220 -19.54 2.35 10.51
CA ALA A 220 -18.70 3.32 11.21
C ALA A 220 -18.13 4.43 10.31
N GLY A 221 -18.48 4.44 9.02
CA GLY A 221 -17.95 5.41 8.03
C GLY A 221 -16.48 5.18 7.67
N GLN A 222 -15.92 4.03 8.01
CA GLN A 222 -14.53 3.68 7.78
C GLN A 222 -14.32 3.06 6.38
N LYS A 223 -13.14 3.30 5.80
CA LYS A 223 -12.78 2.75 4.49
C LYS A 223 -12.29 1.31 4.59
N ILE A 224 -12.54 0.54 3.54
CA ILE A 224 -12.01 -0.82 3.40
C ILE A 224 -11.16 -0.89 2.13
N GLY A 225 -9.91 -1.35 2.29
CA GLY A 225 -9.03 -1.71 1.20
C GLY A 225 -8.73 -3.21 1.21
N VAL A 226 -8.49 -3.79 0.05
CA VAL A 226 -8.10 -5.20 -0.03
C VAL A 226 -6.90 -5.41 -0.96
N GLY A 227 -6.00 -6.27 -0.56
CA GLY A 227 -4.92 -6.85 -1.36
C GLY A 227 -5.21 -8.34 -1.59
N PHE A 228 -4.68 -9.00 -2.46
CA PHE A 228 -3.94 -8.79 -3.68
C PHE A 228 -4.64 -9.57 -4.79
N PRO A 229 -5.74 -9.11 -5.37
CA PRO A 229 -6.35 -9.81 -6.49
C PRO A 229 -5.39 -9.76 -7.70
N THR A 230 -5.21 -10.90 -8.37
CA THR A 230 -4.30 -11.04 -9.52
C THR A 230 -5.02 -11.43 -10.80
N SER A 231 -6.33 -11.71 -10.73
CA SER A 231 -7.13 -12.20 -11.86
C SER A 231 -8.42 -11.40 -12.06
N LYS A 232 -9.04 -11.56 -13.23
CA LYS A 232 -10.36 -10.99 -13.53
C LYS A 232 -11.40 -11.41 -12.49
N ASN A 233 -11.48 -12.69 -12.17
CA ASN A 233 -12.50 -13.19 -11.27
C ASN A 233 -12.26 -12.73 -9.82
N ALA A 234 -11.00 -12.67 -9.36
CA ALA A 234 -10.66 -12.10 -8.08
C ALA A 234 -11.04 -10.60 -7.99
N LEU A 235 -10.68 -9.80 -9.01
CA LEU A 235 -11.08 -8.40 -9.09
C LEU A 235 -12.61 -8.24 -9.07
N PHE A 236 -13.35 -9.03 -9.86
CA PHE A 236 -14.81 -8.95 -9.92
C PHE A 236 -15.46 -9.33 -8.59
N SER A 237 -14.92 -10.34 -7.88
CA SER A 237 -15.43 -10.73 -6.55
C SER A 237 -15.31 -9.60 -5.52
N VAL A 238 -14.22 -8.82 -5.61
CA VAL A 238 -13.96 -7.63 -4.77
C VAL A 238 -14.92 -6.49 -5.13
N LEU A 239 -14.99 -6.13 -6.42
CA LEU A 239 -15.80 -4.99 -6.88
C LEU A 239 -17.31 -5.19 -6.63
N LYS A 240 -17.80 -6.43 -6.74
CA LYS A 240 -19.20 -6.78 -6.41
C LYS A 240 -19.57 -6.61 -4.94
N ARG A 241 -18.59 -6.39 -4.09
CA ARG A 241 -18.76 -6.04 -2.67
C ARG A 241 -18.72 -4.53 -2.44
N ASP A 242 -18.67 -3.71 -3.50
CA ASP A 242 -18.52 -2.25 -3.45
C ASP A 242 -17.21 -1.79 -2.78
N ILE A 243 -16.17 -2.63 -2.80
CA ILE A 243 -14.85 -2.29 -2.31
C ILE A 243 -14.13 -1.47 -3.39
N GLU A 244 -13.73 -0.26 -3.04
CA GLU A 244 -13.09 0.67 -3.97
C GLU A 244 -11.57 0.50 -4.05
N TRP A 245 -10.90 0.25 -2.92
CA TRP A 245 -9.45 0.26 -2.82
C TRP A 245 -8.87 -1.13 -3.02
N VAL A 246 -8.12 -1.29 -4.10
CA VAL A 246 -7.57 -2.58 -4.53
C VAL A 246 -6.06 -2.48 -4.63
N PHE A 247 -5.36 -3.03 -3.64
CA PHE A 247 -3.90 -3.13 -3.62
C PHE A 247 -3.45 -4.35 -4.42
N THR A 248 -2.44 -4.21 -5.26
CA THR A 248 -1.98 -5.32 -6.11
C THR A 248 -0.54 -5.13 -6.59
N ASN A 249 0.15 -6.24 -6.83
CA ASN A 249 1.45 -6.26 -7.53
C ASN A 249 1.29 -6.22 -9.07
N ASP A 250 0.07 -6.40 -9.58
CA ASP A 250 -0.27 -6.48 -11.01
C ASP A 250 -1.16 -5.29 -11.43
N ALA A 251 -0.79 -4.06 -11.10
CA ALA A 251 -1.66 -2.89 -11.25
C ALA A 251 -2.06 -2.63 -12.70
N LEU A 252 -1.11 -2.71 -13.63
CA LEU A 252 -1.36 -2.52 -15.06
C LEU A 252 -2.29 -3.60 -15.63
N LYS A 253 -2.08 -4.85 -15.21
CA LYS A 253 -2.93 -5.98 -15.60
C LYS A 253 -4.37 -5.78 -15.12
N LEU A 254 -4.58 -5.43 -13.85
CA LEU A 254 -5.93 -5.20 -13.33
C LEU A 254 -6.60 -3.98 -13.96
N LYS A 255 -5.85 -2.91 -14.24
CA LYS A 255 -6.35 -1.76 -14.99
C LYS A 255 -6.81 -2.17 -16.39
N LYS A 256 -6.01 -2.94 -17.12
CA LYS A 256 -6.38 -3.45 -18.44
C LYS A 256 -7.68 -4.27 -18.39
N ILE A 257 -7.79 -5.18 -17.44
CA ILE A 257 -9.01 -5.98 -17.20
C ILE A 257 -10.20 -5.03 -16.93
N ARG A 258 -10.10 -4.12 -15.96
CA ARG A 258 -11.17 -3.17 -15.64
C ARG A 258 -11.62 -2.39 -16.88
N ASN A 259 -10.66 -1.83 -17.64
CA ASN A 259 -10.94 -0.98 -18.80
C ASN A 259 -11.59 -1.73 -19.96
N GLN A 260 -11.30 -3.03 -20.16
CA GLN A 260 -12.00 -3.87 -21.13
C GLN A 260 -13.52 -3.92 -20.87
N PHE A 261 -13.90 -3.92 -19.59
CA PHE A 261 -15.31 -3.99 -19.19
C PHE A 261 -15.97 -2.60 -19.03
N LEU A 262 -15.20 -1.54 -18.88
CA LEU A 262 -15.71 -0.17 -18.96
C LEU A 262 -16.14 0.20 -20.38
N LYS A 263 -15.35 -0.20 -21.39
CA LYS A 263 -15.59 0.15 -22.82
C LYS A 263 -16.70 -0.66 -23.48
N SER A 264 -17.12 -1.78 -22.91
CA SER A 264 -18.16 -2.66 -23.51
C SER A 264 -19.59 -2.21 -23.22
N SER A 265 -19.81 -0.94 -22.93
CA SER A 265 -21.13 -0.38 -22.57
C SER A 265 -21.58 0.71 -23.55
N VAL A 266 -21.13 0.62 -24.82
CA VAL A 266 -21.64 1.43 -25.93
C VAL A 266 -22.55 0.59 -26.79
#